data_444ee2072febfe12147e2677d0770aa0
#
_entry.id   444ee2072febfe12147e2677d0770aa0
#
_cell.length_a   1.000
_cell.length_b   1.000
_cell.length_c   1.000
_cell.angle_alpha   90.00
_cell.angle_beta   90.00
_cell.angle_gamma   90.00
#
_symmetry.space_group_name_H-M   'P 1'
#
loop_
_entity.id
_entity.type
_entity.pdbx_description
1 polymer ?
#
loop_
_entity_poly.entity_id
_entity_poly.type
_entity_poly.pdbx_seq_one_letter_code
_entity_poly.pdbx_strand_id
1 'polypeptide(L)'
;SYDLTMRTVEVEDAIDTSLKFHDIIVGEILEVNKHPDADKLKVCMVNIGEESPVQIVCGGSNLYVGEKVVISKPGAEVYWHGEGDLLKIKETKMRGVSSYGMICGATEVYLEDYFPPKDESEIVDLSEVDCKPGDNIADIIGMNDTVLEIDNKSLTNRPDLWGHYGIARELSAI
;
A
#
# COMPACT_ATOMS: atom_id res chain seq x y z
N SER A 1 -2.23 -12.75 -20.50
CA SER A 1 -2.95 -14.02 -20.18
C SER A 1 -3.60 -14.67 -21.40
N TYR A 2 -4.37 -13.94 -22.22
CA TYR A 2 -5.15 -14.48 -23.36
C TYR A 2 -4.30 -15.32 -24.33
N ASP A 3 -3.18 -14.80 -24.83
CA ASP A 3 -2.34 -15.52 -25.78
C ASP A 3 -1.74 -16.80 -25.18
N LEU A 4 -1.36 -16.78 -23.90
CA LEU A 4 -0.85 -17.94 -23.18
C LEU A 4 -1.92 -19.03 -23.06
N THR A 5 -3.14 -18.66 -22.67
CA THR A 5 -4.29 -19.57 -22.54
C THR A 5 -4.66 -20.18 -23.89
N MET A 6 -4.67 -19.40 -24.97
CA MET A 6 -5.10 -19.86 -26.29
C MET A 6 -4.05 -20.72 -26.99
N ARG A 7 -2.77 -20.64 -26.65
CA ARG A 7 -1.68 -21.25 -27.41
C ARG A 7 -0.89 -22.30 -26.65
N THR A 8 -0.82 -22.22 -25.32
CA THR A 8 0.11 -23.05 -24.56
C THR A 8 -0.50 -23.66 -23.31
N VAL A 9 -0.99 -22.86 -22.37
CA VAL A 9 -1.41 -23.28 -21.03
C VAL A 9 -2.51 -22.39 -20.48
N GLU A 10 -3.44 -22.98 -19.75
CA GLU A 10 -4.52 -22.24 -19.12
C GLU A 10 -3.99 -21.33 -18.00
N VAL A 11 -4.33 -20.05 -18.10
CA VAL A 11 -4.13 -19.08 -17.03
C VAL A 11 -5.44 -18.97 -16.26
N GLU A 12 -5.44 -19.50 -15.03
CA GLU A 12 -6.62 -19.55 -14.16
C GLU A 12 -6.93 -18.16 -13.58
N ASP A 13 -5.87 -17.41 -13.20
CA ASP A 13 -6.03 -16.05 -12.69
C ASP A 13 -4.86 -15.14 -13.08
N ALA A 14 -5.10 -13.85 -13.02
CA ALA A 14 -4.11 -12.78 -13.26
C ALA A 14 -4.27 -11.70 -12.18
N ILE A 15 -3.52 -11.84 -11.11
CA ILE A 15 -3.62 -11.02 -9.90
C ILE A 15 -2.72 -9.80 -10.05
N ASP A 16 -3.32 -8.63 -10.12
CA ASP A 16 -2.62 -7.35 -10.04
C ASP A 16 -2.26 -7.05 -8.58
N THR A 17 -0.98 -7.11 -8.25
CA THR A 17 -0.48 -6.94 -6.88
C THR A 17 -0.60 -5.50 -6.39
N SER A 18 -0.70 -4.53 -7.30
CA SER A 18 -0.86 -3.11 -6.97
C SER A 18 -2.22 -2.77 -6.38
N LEU A 19 -3.25 -3.60 -6.64
CA LEU A 19 -4.63 -3.34 -6.17
C LEU A 19 -4.74 -3.26 -4.65
N LYS A 20 -3.88 -3.95 -3.92
CA LYS A 20 -3.81 -3.86 -2.45
C LYS A 20 -3.45 -2.46 -1.95
N PHE A 21 -2.77 -1.68 -2.78
CA PHE A 21 -2.28 -0.34 -2.47
C PHE A 21 -3.09 0.76 -3.17
N HIS A 22 -4.31 0.44 -3.61
CA HIS A 22 -5.20 1.45 -4.21
C HIS A 22 -5.50 2.55 -3.20
N ASP A 23 -5.33 3.81 -3.61
CA ASP A 23 -5.48 5.00 -2.75
C ASP A 23 -4.52 5.05 -1.53
N ILE A 24 -3.40 4.29 -1.59
CA ILE A 24 -2.33 4.36 -0.60
C ILE A 24 -1.13 5.06 -1.22
N ILE A 25 -0.77 6.23 -0.68
CA ILE A 25 0.21 7.13 -1.26
C ILE A 25 1.23 7.63 -0.23
N VAL A 26 2.29 8.28 -0.72
CA VAL A 26 3.23 9.02 0.12
C VAL A 26 2.64 10.38 0.49
N GLY A 27 2.76 10.77 1.74
CA GLY A 27 2.54 12.13 2.22
C GLY A 27 3.76 12.69 2.93
N GLU A 28 3.86 14.02 3.04
CA GLU A 28 4.87 14.71 3.84
C GLU A 28 4.19 15.54 4.93
N ILE A 29 4.60 15.35 6.16
CA ILE A 29 4.05 16.08 7.31
C ILE A 29 4.60 17.50 7.33
N LEU A 30 3.73 18.49 7.13
CA LEU A 30 4.08 19.90 7.18
C LEU A 30 3.98 20.49 8.58
N GLU A 31 2.99 20.04 9.37
CA GLU A 31 2.75 20.51 10.73
C GLU A 31 2.26 19.36 11.61
N VAL A 32 2.66 19.41 12.89
CA VAL A 32 2.20 18.48 13.93
C VAL A 32 1.71 19.29 15.13
N ASN A 33 0.42 19.25 15.38
CA ASN A 33 -0.23 19.96 16.49
C ASN A 33 -0.87 18.98 17.47
N LYS A 34 -0.98 19.35 18.75
CA LYS A 34 -1.72 18.55 19.72
C LYS A 34 -3.21 18.58 19.44
N HIS A 35 -3.88 17.44 19.60
CA HIS A 35 -5.33 17.38 19.52
C HIS A 35 -5.96 18.11 20.73
N PRO A 36 -7.01 18.95 20.55
CA PRO A 36 -7.59 19.74 21.64
C PRO A 36 -8.22 18.88 22.75
N ASP A 37 -8.80 17.73 22.38
CA ASP A 37 -9.60 16.90 23.30
C ASP A 37 -9.03 15.46 23.47
N ALA A 38 -7.76 15.24 23.10
CA ALA A 38 -7.14 13.91 23.22
C ALA A 38 -5.62 13.97 23.36
N ASP A 39 -5.10 13.57 24.50
CA ASP A 39 -3.66 13.64 24.82
C ASP A 39 -2.78 12.74 23.94
N LYS A 40 -3.34 11.64 23.45
CA LYS A 40 -2.60 10.67 22.62
C LYS A 40 -2.70 10.94 21.12
N LEU A 41 -3.58 11.86 20.70
CA LEU A 41 -3.77 12.18 19.29
C LEU A 41 -3.04 13.48 18.92
N LYS A 42 -2.56 13.52 17.69
CA LYS A 42 -1.97 14.69 17.05
C LYS A 42 -2.77 15.04 15.79
N VAL A 43 -2.84 16.31 15.49
CA VAL A 43 -3.45 16.84 14.26
C VAL A 43 -2.31 17.22 13.33
N CYS A 44 -2.19 16.53 12.21
CA CYS A 44 -1.14 16.73 11.22
C CYS A 44 -1.71 17.43 9.98
N MET A 45 -0.98 18.44 9.47
CA MET A 45 -1.19 18.94 8.12
C MET A 45 -0.22 18.20 7.19
N VAL A 46 -0.75 17.55 6.17
CA VAL A 46 0.02 16.65 5.31
C VAL A 46 -0.11 17.06 3.85
N ASN A 47 1.02 17.23 3.19
CA ASN A 47 1.11 17.37 1.74
C ASN A 47 0.99 15.98 1.10
N ILE A 48 0.00 15.78 0.27
CA ILE A 48 -0.27 14.52 -0.45
C ILE A 48 -0.04 14.64 -1.96
N GLY A 49 0.69 15.68 -2.40
CA GLY A 49 0.94 15.95 -3.81
C GLY A 49 -0.21 16.66 -4.54
N GLU A 50 -1.25 17.09 -3.82
CA GLU A 50 -2.37 17.87 -4.33
C GLU A 50 -2.16 19.38 -4.08
N GLU A 51 -3.01 20.25 -4.67
CA GLU A 51 -2.87 21.73 -4.55
C GLU A 51 -2.89 22.24 -3.12
N SER A 52 -3.57 21.53 -2.22
CA SER A 52 -3.71 21.94 -0.82
C SER A 52 -3.41 20.78 0.12
N PRO A 53 -2.71 21.04 1.24
CA PRO A 53 -2.47 20.03 2.24
C PRO A 53 -3.77 19.59 2.91
N VAL A 54 -3.82 18.35 3.37
CA VAL A 54 -4.97 17.77 4.07
C VAL A 54 -4.71 17.63 5.55
N GLN A 55 -5.77 17.73 6.36
CA GLN A 55 -5.69 17.51 7.79
C GLN A 55 -5.97 16.05 8.12
N ILE A 56 -5.06 15.42 8.87
CA ILE A 56 -5.19 14.04 9.34
C ILE A 56 -4.92 13.97 10.84
N VAL A 57 -5.80 13.27 11.56
CA VAL A 57 -5.62 12.98 12.99
C VAL A 57 -4.95 11.62 13.13
N CYS A 58 -3.84 11.56 13.87
CA CYS A 58 -3.04 10.36 14.04
C CYS A 58 -2.60 10.18 15.49
N GLY A 59 -2.53 8.91 15.92
CA GLY A 59 -2.01 8.50 17.23
C GLY A 59 -0.56 8.02 17.21
N GLY A 60 0.15 8.19 16.09
CA GLY A 60 1.51 7.70 15.90
C GLY A 60 2.51 8.25 16.92
N SER A 61 3.44 7.40 17.36
CA SER A 61 4.45 7.74 18.36
C SER A 61 5.60 8.57 17.78
N ASN A 62 6.01 8.29 16.54
CA ASN A 62 7.19 8.85 15.86
C ASN A 62 6.94 10.07 14.96
N LEU A 63 5.76 10.71 15.02
CA LEU A 63 5.38 11.85 14.15
C LEU A 63 6.26 13.09 14.36
N TYR A 64 6.88 13.60 13.27
CA TYR A 64 7.63 14.86 13.23
C TYR A 64 7.42 15.64 11.92
N VAL A 65 7.75 16.92 11.91
CA VAL A 65 7.63 17.78 10.73
C VAL A 65 8.72 17.45 9.71
N GLY A 66 8.34 17.30 8.44
CA GLY A 66 9.22 16.90 7.34
C GLY A 66 9.30 15.38 7.14
N GLU A 67 8.62 14.59 7.99
CA GLU A 67 8.56 13.14 7.84
C GLU A 67 7.73 12.76 6.60
N LYS A 68 8.28 11.83 5.80
CA LYS A 68 7.51 11.21 4.73
C LYS A 68 6.84 9.96 5.26
N VAL A 69 5.54 9.86 5.06
CA VAL A 69 4.67 8.85 5.69
C VAL A 69 3.77 8.19 4.67
N VAL A 70 3.24 7.02 5.01
CA VAL A 70 2.22 6.34 4.22
C VAL A 70 0.84 6.85 4.60
N ILE A 71 0.09 7.29 3.59
CA ILE A 71 -1.27 7.84 3.73
C ILE A 71 -2.26 6.94 3.00
N SER A 72 -3.27 6.48 3.71
CA SER A 72 -4.47 5.89 3.12
C SER A 72 -5.52 6.97 2.92
N LYS A 73 -5.84 7.24 1.65
CA LYS A 73 -6.89 8.20 1.25
C LYS A 73 -8.28 7.62 1.49
N PRO A 74 -9.34 8.45 1.48
CA PRO A 74 -10.72 7.96 1.44
C PRO A 74 -10.93 7.05 0.22
N GLY A 75 -11.35 5.81 0.47
CA GLY A 75 -11.48 4.77 -0.55
C GLY A 75 -10.53 3.60 -0.36
N ALA A 76 -9.34 3.83 0.20
CA ALA A 76 -8.37 2.80 0.51
C ALA A 76 -8.92 1.77 1.50
N GLU A 77 -8.43 0.54 1.40
CA GLU A 77 -8.75 -0.56 2.31
C GLU A 77 -7.50 -0.93 3.11
N VAL A 78 -7.62 -0.91 4.42
CA VAL A 78 -6.52 -1.18 5.36
C VAL A 78 -6.94 -2.17 6.43
N TYR A 79 -5.99 -2.83 7.08
CA TYR A 79 -6.26 -3.59 8.29
C TYR A 79 -6.28 -2.64 9.50
N TRP A 80 -7.35 -2.67 10.28
CA TRP A 80 -7.40 -1.91 11.53
C TRP A 80 -6.47 -2.56 12.57
N HIS A 81 -5.44 -1.83 12.97
CA HIS A 81 -4.37 -2.35 13.85
C HIS A 81 -3.66 -3.62 13.33
N GLY A 82 -3.65 -3.83 12.01
CA GLY A 82 -2.97 -4.97 11.38
C GLY A 82 -3.68 -6.32 11.49
N GLU A 83 -4.90 -6.36 12.00
CA GLU A 83 -5.65 -7.61 12.20
C GLU A 83 -7.14 -7.46 11.79
N GLY A 84 -7.79 -8.58 11.53
CA GLY A 84 -9.23 -8.65 11.27
C GLY A 84 -9.63 -8.41 9.84
N ASP A 85 -10.83 -7.84 9.66
CA ASP A 85 -11.37 -7.53 8.32
C ASP A 85 -10.81 -6.20 7.79
N LEU A 86 -10.76 -6.08 6.47
CA LEU A 86 -10.39 -4.85 5.79
C LEU A 86 -11.37 -3.74 6.11
N LEU A 87 -10.85 -2.61 6.57
CA LEU A 87 -11.61 -1.40 6.82
C LEU A 87 -11.43 -0.43 5.66
N LYS A 88 -12.55 -0.01 5.07
CA LYS A 88 -12.54 1.06 4.06
C LYS A 88 -12.41 2.42 4.72
N ILE A 89 -11.33 3.13 4.40
CA ILE A 89 -11.07 4.48 4.91
C ILE A 89 -12.08 5.48 4.35
N LYS A 90 -12.52 6.37 5.22
CA LYS A 90 -13.46 7.47 4.90
C LYS A 90 -13.03 8.72 5.65
N GLU A 91 -13.39 9.88 5.11
CA GLU A 91 -13.33 11.10 5.90
C GLU A 91 -14.18 10.95 7.16
N THR A 92 -13.60 11.27 8.29
CA THR A 92 -14.26 11.11 9.59
C THR A 92 -13.93 12.26 10.53
N LYS A 93 -14.70 12.38 11.62
CA LYS A 93 -14.38 13.30 12.70
C LYS A 93 -13.96 12.53 13.93
N MET A 94 -12.72 12.76 14.36
CA MET A 94 -12.18 12.18 15.59
C MET A 94 -12.28 13.24 16.71
N ARG A 95 -13.16 13.01 17.68
CA ARG A 95 -13.41 13.95 18.81
C ARG A 95 -13.58 15.40 18.35
N GLY A 96 -14.39 15.62 17.31
CA GLY A 96 -14.69 16.95 16.78
C GLY A 96 -13.74 17.48 15.73
N VAL A 97 -12.55 16.91 15.55
CA VAL A 97 -11.55 17.31 14.55
C VAL A 97 -11.69 16.43 13.30
N SER A 98 -11.78 17.05 12.12
CA SER A 98 -11.89 16.34 10.85
C SER A 98 -10.57 15.69 10.48
N SER A 99 -10.63 14.42 9.99
CA SER A 99 -9.52 13.69 9.42
C SER A 99 -9.88 13.26 8.00
N TYR A 100 -9.08 13.67 7.02
CA TYR A 100 -9.29 13.34 5.61
C TYR A 100 -9.09 11.85 5.33
N GLY A 101 -8.06 11.27 5.90
CA GLY A 101 -7.66 9.87 5.73
C GLY A 101 -6.95 9.37 6.97
N MET A 102 -5.97 8.48 6.78
CA MET A 102 -5.22 7.87 7.86
C MET A 102 -3.73 7.85 7.53
N ILE A 103 -2.86 8.21 8.50
CA ILE A 103 -1.42 7.92 8.48
C ILE A 103 -1.25 6.51 9.02
N CYS A 104 -0.60 5.63 8.27
CA CYS A 104 -0.61 4.21 8.52
C CYS A 104 0.66 3.68 9.19
N GLY A 105 0.49 2.72 10.08
CA GLY A 105 1.54 1.79 10.50
C GLY A 105 1.77 0.70 9.45
N ALA A 106 2.90 0.00 9.54
CA ALA A 106 3.30 -0.99 8.54
C ALA A 106 2.32 -2.17 8.42
N THR A 107 1.83 -2.67 9.55
CA THR A 107 0.88 -3.80 9.60
C THR A 107 -0.50 -3.47 9.03
N GLU A 108 -0.86 -2.19 8.99
CA GLU A 108 -2.16 -1.74 8.49
C GLU A 108 -2.23 -1.76 6.95
N VAL A 109 -1.07 -1.74 6.27
CA VAL A 109 -0.95 -1.59 4.82
C VAL A 109 0.00 -2.62 4.17
N TYR A 110 0.20 -3.78 4.79
CA TYR A 110 1.04 -4.89 4.27
C TYR A 110 2.53 -4.52 4.06
N LEU A 111 3.08 -3.64 4.88
CA LEU A 111 4.45 -3.16 4.76
C LEU A 111 5.38 -3.65 5.88
N GLU A 112 4.93 -4.54 6.76
CA GLU A 112 5.68 -5.05 7.91
C GLU A 112 6.99 -5.76 7.53
N ASP A 113 7.02 -6.43 6.37
CA ASP A 113 8.22 -7.07 5.85
C ASP A 113 9.27 -6.07 5.34
N TYR A 114 8.83 -4.90 4.90
CA TYR A 114 9.70 -3.82 4.38
C TYR A 114 10.11 -2.84 5.49
N PHE A 115 9.18 -2.54 6.39
CA PHE A 115 9.32 -1.57 7.47
C PHE A 115 8.83 -2.20 8.79
N PRO A 116 9.64 -3.10 9.40
CA PRO A 116 9.24 -3.79 10.64
C PRO A 116 9.06 -2.77 11.78
N PRO A 117 7.85 -2.67 12.37
CA PRO A 117 7.58 -1.70 13.42
C PRO A 117 8.26 -2.09 14.73
N LYS A 118 8.72 -1.10 15.51
CA LYS A 118 9.32 -1.28 16.82
C LYS A 118 8.29 -1.29 17.95
N ASP A 119 7.16 -0.62 17.72
CA ASP A 119 6.00 -0.62 18.62
C ASP A 119 4.68 -0.54 17.82
N GLU A 120 3.56 -0.87 18.48
CA GLU A 120 2.23 -0.92 17.87
C GLU A 120 1.71 0.44 17.37
N SER A 121 2.27 1.53 17.84
CA SER A 121 1.86 2.91 17.49
C SER A 121 2.83 3.58 16.50
N GLU A 122 3.87 2.88 16.06
CA GLU A 122 4.83 3.40 15.10
C GLU A 122 4.20 3.46 13.70
N ILE A 123 4.28 4.62 13.07
CA ILE A 123 3.91 4.79 11.66
C ILE A 123 5.11 4.52 10.75
N VAL A 124 4.83 4.22 9.48
CA VAL A 124 5.88 4.01 8.47
C VAL A 124 6.59 5.32 8.16
N ASP A 125 7.89 5.38 8.43
CA ASP A 125 8.77 6.49 8.06
C ASP A 125 9.47 6.18 6.73
N LEU A 126 9.16 6.96 5.70
CA LEU A 126 9.75 6.88 4.35
C LEU A 126 10.80 7.96 4.09
N SER A 127 11.29 8.66 5.12
CA SER A 127 12.19 9.82 4.95
C SER A 127 13.51 9.46 4.30
N GLU A 128 13.99 8.23 4.44
CA GLU A 128 15.19 7.70 3.78
C GLU A 128 14.93 7.09 2.39
N VAL A 129 13.66 7.00 1.97
CA VAL A 129 13.27 6.43 0.68
C VAL A 129 13.19 7.55 -0.37
N ASP A 130 13.68 7.28 -1.57
CA ASP A 130 13.57 8.23 -2.70
C ASP A 130 12.14 8.23 -3.24
N CYS A 131 11.31 9.09 -2.67
CA CYS A 131 9.90 9.23 -3.00
C CYS A 131 9.43 10.68 -2.80
N LYS A 132 8.27 11.00 -3.37
CA LYS A 132 7.65 12.32 -3.31
C LYS A 132 6.21 12.23 -2.82
N PRO A 133 5.66 13.28 -2.17
CA PRO A 133 4.25 13.34 -1.86
C PRO A 133 3.37 13.10 -3.10
N GLY A 134 2.41 12.19 -2.98
CA GLY A 134 1.52 11.76 -4.05
C GLY A 134 1.96 10.50 -4.81
N ASP A 135 3.20 10.04 -4.64
CA ASP A 135 3.65 8.79 -5.25
C ASP A 135 2.87 7.60 -4.70
N ASN A 136 2.54 6.63 -5.56
CA ASN A 136 1.87 5.41 -5.13
C ASN A 136 2.85 4.48 -4.41
N ILE A 137 2.43 3.92 -3.28
CA ILE A 137 3.28 3.01 -2.49
C ILE A 137 3.65 1.76 -3.28
N ALA A 138 2.76 1.20 -4.11
CA ALA A 138 3.05 0.03 -4.93
C ALA A 138 4.26 0.23 -5.85
N ASP A 139 4.41 1.42 -6.43
CA ASP A 139 5.54 1.75 -7.30
C ASP A 139 6.86 1.80 -6.52
N ILE A 140 6.82 2.37 -5.30
CA ILE A 140 8.01 2.56 -4.44
C ILE A 140 8.56 1.22 -3.95
N ILE A 141 7.67 0.29 -3.55
CA ILE A 141 8.06 -1.02 -3.02
C ILE A 141 8.20 -2.10 -4.13
N GLY A 142 7.98 -1.73 -5.40
CA GLY A 142 8.07 -2.66 -6.54
C GLY A 142 6.95 -3.68 -6.61
N MET A 143 5.77 -3.37 -6.05
CA MET A 143 4.58 -4.23 -6.07
C MET A 143 3.59 -3.88 -7.20
N ASN A 144 4.01 -3.09 -8.16
CA ASN A 144 3.24 -2.82 -9.38
C ASN A 144 3.54 -3.92 -10.42
N ASP A 145 3.01 -5.11 -10.17
CA ASP A 145 3.26 -6.30 -10.99
C ASP A 145 1.98 -7.16 -11.12
N THR A 146 2.02 -8.13 -12.02
CA THR A 146 0.91 -9.08 -12.23
C THR A 146 1.41 -10.51 -12.04
N VAL A 147 0.81 -11.20 -11.09
CA VAL A 147 1.05 -12.63 -10.86
C VAL A 147 0.05 -13.43 -11.68
N LEU A 148 0.57 -14.32 -12.58
CA LEU A 148 -0.25 -15.25 -13.35
C LEU A 148 -0.34 -16.59 -12.61
N GLU A 149 -1.54 -17.05 -12.32
CA GLU A 149 -1.80 -18.39 -11.83
C GLU A 149 -2.02 -19.33 -13.02
N ILE A 150 -1.15 -20.34 -13.14
CA ILE A 150 -1.11 -21.24 -14.31
C ILE A 150 -1.50 -22.64 -13.88
N ASP A 151 -2.54 -23.22 -14.53
CA ASP A 151 -2.85 -24.65 -14.37
C ASP A 151 -1.83 -25.53 -15.08
N ASN A 152 -1.08 -26.30 -14.28
CA ASN A 152 -0.05 -27.18 -14.80
C ASN A 152 -0.57 -28.51 -15.35
N LYS A 153 -1.85 -28.84 -15.24
CA LYS A 153 -2.44 -30.10 -15.77
C LYS A 153 -2.27 -30.20 -17.26
N SER A 154 -2.34 -29.11 -17.99
CA SER A 154 -2.12 -29.04 -19.43
C SER A 154 -0.64 -29.12 -19.85
N LEU A 155 0.30 -29.02 -18.90
CA LEU A 155 1.75 -29.01 -19.14
C LEU A 155 2.45 -30.32 -18.79
N THR A 156 1.73 -31.41 -18.54
CA THR A 156 2.32 -32.69 -18.10
C THR A 156 3.32 -33.30 -19.12
N ASN A 157 3.14 -32.99 -20.39
CA ASN A 157 4.03 -33.41 -21.50
C ASN A 157 5.13 -32.36 -21.82
N ARG A 158 5.15 -31.23 -21.15
CA ARG A 158 6.07 -30.10 -21.37
C ARG A 158 6.81 -29.72 -20.07
N PRO A 159 7.71 -30.60 -19.56
CA PRO A 159 8.44 -30.32 -18.34
C PRO A 159 9.35 -29.09 -18.43
N ASP A 160 9.68 -28.65 -19.63
CA ASP A 160 10.44 -27.46 -19.92
C ASP A 160 9.68 -26.15 -19.55
N LEU A 161 8.36 -26.22 -19.40
CA LEU A 161 7.51 -25.09 -19.01
C LEU A 161 7.21 -25.03 -17.50
N TRP A 162 7.76 -25.95 -16.72
CA TRP A 162 7.56 -25.98 -15.26
C TRP A 162 8.51 -25.01 -14.56
N GLY A 163 8.18 -23.73 -14.62
CA GLY A 163 8.93 -22.66 -13.96
C GLY A 163 8.94 -21.37 -14.77
N HIS A 164 9.30 -20.28 -14.10
CA HIS A 164 9.26 -18.92 -14.67
C HIS A 164 10.06 -18.80 -15.97
N TYR A 165 11.26 -19.41 -16.05
CA TYR A 165 12.09 -19.34 -17.24
C TYR A 165 11.43 -20.01 -18.46
N GLY A 166 10.84 -21.20 -18.27
CA GLY A 166 10.17 -21.92 -19.35
C GLY A 166 8.98 -21.17 -19.89
N ILE A 167 8.13 -20.65 -19.01
CA ILE A 167 6.97 -19.84 -19.37
C ILE A 167 7.40 -18.53 -20.04
N ALA A 168 8.43 -17.84 -19.53
CA ALA A 168 8.94 -16.61 -20.14
C ALA A 168 9.46 -16.85 -21.56
N ARG A 169 10.17 -17.95 -21.79
CA ARG A 169 10.64 -18.36 -23.12
C ARG A 169 9.48 -18.64 -24.07
N GLU A 170 8.45 -19.34 -23.62
CA GLU A 170 7.26 -19.63 -24.41
C GLU A 170 6.52 -18.34 -24.78
N LEU A 171 6.33 -17.42 -23.80
CA LEU A 171 5.72 -16.11 -24.04
C LEU A 171 6.48 -15.28 -25.08
N SER A 172 7.80 -15.43 -25.14
CA SER A 172 8.61 -14.72 -26.14
C SER A 172 8.45 -15.27 -27.56
N ALA A 173 7.88 -16.47 -27.71
CA ALA A 173 7.71 -17.17 -28.98
C ALA A 173 6.29 -17.05 -29.56
N ILE A 174 5.32 -16.63 -28.75
CA ILE A 174 3.90 -16.49 -29.13
C ILE A 174 3.46 -15.05 -29.26
#